data_76ef9888faf7aef3d9b268768e2da11f
#
_entry.id   76ef9888faf7aef3d9b268768e2da11f
#
_cell.length_a   1.000
_cell.length_b   1.000
_cell.length_c   1.000
_cell.angle_alpha   90.00
_cell.angle_beta   90.00
_cell.angle_gamma   90.00
#
_symmetry.space_group_name_H-M   'P 1'
#
loop_
_entity.id
_entity.type
_entity.pdbx_description
1 polymer ?
#
loop_
_entity_poly.entity_id
_entity_poly.type
_entity_poly.pdbx_seq_one_letter_code
_entity_poly.pdbx_strand_id
1 'polypeptide(L)'
;MPTTTPSGLIFEDVVAGTGAAAAAGQKVTVHYTGWLTDGTMFDSSKDRNDPFVFPLGAGRVIKGWDEGVQGMKVGGRRKLTIPPALGYGARGAGGGVPPNATLVFEVDLLGVG
;
A
#
# COMPACT_ATOMS: atom_id res chain seq x y z
N MET A 1 11.78 -2.75 -12.29
CA MET A 1 11.67 -1.36 -12.74
C MET A 1 10.45 -0.71 -12.13
N PRO A 2 10.60 0.43 -11.47
CA PRO A 2 9.43 1.16 -10.97
C PRO A 2 8.54 1.66 -12.11
N THR A 3 7.26 1.66 -11.88
CA THR A 3 6.26 2.17 -12.81
C THR A 3 5.56 3.36 -12.16
N THR A 4 5.43 4.47 -12.90
CA THR A 4 4.68 5.63 -12.43
C THR A 4 3.34 5.67 -13.14
N THR A 5 2.25 5.74 -12.36
CA THR A 5 0.90 5.82 -12.92
C THR A 5 0.54 7.26 -13.23
N PRO A 6 -0.53 7.51 -14.03
CA PRO A 6 -0.97 8.89 -14.31
C PRO A 6 -1.33 9.70 -13.08
N SER A 7 -1.73 9.08 -11.96
CA SER A 7 -2.04 9.77 -10.72
C SER A 7 -0.81 10.19 -9.93
N GLY A 8 0.39 9.73 -10.34
CA GLY A 8 1.64 10.01 -9.65
C GLY A 8 2.09 8.93 -8.68
N LEU A 9 1.32 7.84 -8.54
CA LEU A 9 1.74 6.68 -7.77
C LEU A 9 2.91 6.00 -8.46
N ILE A 10 3.92 5.62 -7.67
CA ILE A 10 5.04 4.82 -8.16
C ILE A 10 4.96 3.45 -7.50
N PHE A 11 5.03 2.39 -8.28
CA PHE A 11 5.05 1.04 -7.73
C PHE A 11 6.11 0.18 -8.39
N GLU A 12 6.57 -0.82 -7.64
CA GLU A 12 7.56 -1.78 -8.12
C GLU A 12 7.28 -3.14 -7.47
N ASP A 13 7.15 -4.18 -8.29
CA ASP A 13 7.03 -5.54 -7.77
C ASP A 13 8.39 -6.05 -7.35
N VAL A 14 8.58 -6.19 -6.04
CA VAL A 14 9.79 -6.77 -5.47
C VAL A 14 9.76 -8.28 -5.60
N VAL A 15 8.58 -8.87 -5.39
CA VAL A 15 8.29 -10.29 -5.62
C VAL A 15 6.99 -10.35 -6.41
N ALA A 16 6.99 -11.06 -7.54
CA ALA A 16 5.85 -11.05 -8.44
C ALA A 16 4.62 -11.80 -7.92
N GLY A 17 4.81 -12.82 -7.09
CA GLY A 17 3.73 -13.70 -6.66
C GLY A 17 3.26 -14.60 -7.78
N THR A 18 2.52 -15.65 -7.42
CA THR A 18 2.05 -16.66 -8.37
C THR A 18 0.58 -17.01 -8.21
N GLY A 19 -0.08 -16.46 -7.18
CA GLY A 19 -1.48 -16.76 -6.88
C GLY A 19 -2.44 -15.86 -7.64
N ALA A 20 -3.68 -15.80 -7.14
CA ALA A 20 -4.72 -15.00 -7.77
C ALA A 20 -4.37 -13.51 -7.74
N ALA A 21 -4.76 -12.79 -8.79
CA ALA A 21 -4.55 -11.34 -8.87
C ALA A 21 -5.68 -10.60 -8.15
N ALA A 22 -5.31 -9.55 -7.42
CA ALA A 22 -6.27 -8.72 -6.71
C ALA A 22 -6.96 -7.75 -7.65
N ALA A 23 -8.27 -7.65 -7.54
CA ALA A 23 -9.10 -6.76 -8.35
C ALA A 23 -10.03 -5.95 -7.47
N ALA A 24 -10.44 -4.78 -7.96
CA ALA A 24 -11.42 -3.95 -7.26
C ALA A 24 -12.70 -4.75 -7.02
N GLY A 25 -13.29 -4.56 -5.85
CA GLY A 25 -14.50 -5.29 -5.42
C GLY A 25 -14.21 -6.55 -4.60
N GLN A 26 -12.95 -6.98 -4.53
CA GLN A 26 -12.56 -8.12 -3.70
C GLN A 26 -12.06 -7.66 -2.33
N LYS A 27 -12.24 -8.52 -1.32
CA LYS A 27 -11.52 -8.34 -0.06
C LYS A 27 -10.10 -8.86 -0.24
N VAL A 28 -9.14 -8.11 0.27
CA VAL A 28 -7.73 -8.51 0.23
C VAL A 28 -7.18 -8.52 1.65
N THR A 29 -6.27 -9.46 1.89
CA THR A 29 -5.55 -9.59 3.16
C THR A 29 -4.09 -9.31 2.89
N VAL A 30 -3.52 -8.35 3.61
CA VAL A 30 -2.15 -7.92 3.40
C VAL A 30 -1.39 -7.80 4.71
N HIS A 31 -0.08 -7.98 4.64
CA HIS A 31 0.85 -7.39 5.60
C HIS A 31 1.51 -6.19 4.96
N TYR A 32 1.84 -5.19 5.75
CA TYR A 32 2.49 -3.99 5.24
C TYR A 32 3.42 -3.38 6.26
N THR A 33 4.39 -2.62 5.76
CA THR A 33 5.23 -1.73 6.54
C THR A 33 5.29 -0.40 5.80
N GLY A 34 5.16 0.70 6.54
CA GLY A 34 5.17 2.04 5.97
C GLY A 34 6.28 2.89 6.57
N TRP A 35 6.97 3.65 5.70
CA TRP A 35 8.04 4.57 6.08
C TRP A 35 7.79 5.94 5.49
N LEU A 36 8.34 6.94 6.15
CA LEU A 36 8.54 8.26 5.56
C LEU A 36 9.77 8.22 4.65
N THR A 37 9.97 9.25 3.83
CA THR A 37 11.10 9.29 2.90
C THR A 37 12.45 9.41 3.60
N ASP A 38 12.46 9.81 4.87
CA ASP A 38 13.69 9.85 5.68
C ASP A 38 14.04 8.49 6.29
N GLY A 39 13.22 7.46 6.01
CA GLY A 39 13.43 6.11 6.52
C GLY A 39 12.75 5.81 7.84
N THR A 40 12.05 6.78 8.43
CA THR A 40 11.33 6.57 9.69
C THR A 40 10.11 5.69 9.45
N MET A 41 10.04 4.54 10.12
CA MET A 41 8.87 3.66 10.07
C MET A 41 7.75 4.27 10.90
N PHE A 42 6.55 4.40 10.31
CA PHE A 42 5.42 4.97 11.04
C PHE A 42 4.31 3.95 11.32
N ASP A 43 4.31 2.81 10.64
CA ASP A 43 3.30 1.77 10.85
C ASP A 43 3.78 0.45 10.28
N SER A 44 3.33 -0.67 10.90
CA SER A 44 3.62 -2.00 10.41
C SER A 44 2.63 -3.00 10.98
N SER A 45 1.91 -3.70 10.10
CA SER A 45 1.05 -4.81 10.51
C SER A 45 1.87 -6.01 10.98
N LYS A 46 3.09 -6.15 10.46
CA LYS A 46 3.99 -7.24 10.87
C LYS A 46 4.41 -7.12 12.32
N ASP A 47 4.68 -5.90 12.79
CA ASP A 47 5.06 -5.66 14.18
C ASP A 47 3.94 -6.00 15.14
N ARG A 48 2.68 -5.88 14.70
CA ARG A 48 1.50 -6.25 15.48
C ARG A 48 1.12 -7.71 15.29
N ASN A 49 1.76 -8.41 14.36
CA ASN A 49 1.39 -9.76 13.93
C ASN A 49 -0.11 -9.86 13.62
N ASP A 50 -0.64 -8.86 12.90
CA ASP A 50 -2.07 -8.68 12.65
C ASP A 50 -2.28 -8.25 11.20
N PRO A 51 -2.49 -9.21 10.29
CA PRO A 51 -2.75 -8.88 8.89
C PRO A 51 -3.97 -7.98 8.75
N PHE A 52 -3.93 -7.10 7.77
CA PHE A 52 -4.98 -6.13 7.53
C PHE A 52 -5.86 -6.58 6.38
N VAL A 53 -7.17 -6.57 6.59
CA VAL A 53 -8.17 -6.96 5.58
C VAL A 53 -8.97 -5.72 5.20
N PHE A 54 -9.10 -5.47 3.90
CA PHE A 54 -9.91 -4.35 3.43
C PHE A 54 -10.52 -4.66 2.07
N PRO A 55 -11.68 -4.01 1.74
CA PRO A 55 -12.28 -4.13 0.41
C PRO A 55 -11.51 -3.23 -0.56
N LEU A 56 -10.92 -3.84 -1.58
CA LEU A 56 -10.10 -3.12 -2.56
C LEU A 56 -10.95 -2.25 -3.47
N GLY A 57 -10.54 -0.99 -3.64
CA GLY A 57 -11.22 -0.06 -4.52
C GLY A 57 -12.46 0.61 -3.93
N ALA A 58 -12.75 0.39 -2.66
CA ALA A 58 -13.98 0.88 -2.02
C ALA A 58 -13.81 2.21 -1.27
N GLY A 59 -12.62 2.83 -1.33
CA GLY A 59 -12.36 4.09 -0.62
C GLY A 59 -12.21 3.93 0.90
N ARG A 60 -11.93 2.73 1.37
CA ARG A 60 -11.74 2.44 2.81
C ARG A 60 -10.33 2.63 3.28
N VAL A 61 -9.39 2.80 2.37
CA VAL A 61 -7.97 3.01 2.61
C VAL A 61 -7.51 4.20 1.80
N ILE A 62 -6.28 4.65 2.00
CA ILE A 62 -5.73 5.75 1.20
C ILE A 62 -5.74 5.37 -0.29
N LYS A 63 -5.89 6.37 -1.14
CA LYS A 63 -6.04 6.15 -2.59
C LYS A 63 -4.87 5.39 -3.19
N GLY A 64 -3.66 5.64 -2.69
CA GLY A 64 -2.46 4.93 -3.16
C GLY A 64 -2.54 3.42 -2.95
N TRP A 65 -3.22 2.95 -1.90
CA TRP A 65 -3.46 1.53 -1.68
C TRP A 65 -4.56 0.99 -2.59
N ASP A 66 -5.70 1.71 -2.70
CA ASP A 66 -6.79 1.28 -3.58
C ASP A 66 -6.32 1.15 -5.03
N GLU A 67 -5.41 2.00 -5.46
CA GLU A 67 -4.82 1.92 -6.80
C GLU A 67 -3.67 0.92 -6.84
N GLY A 68 -2.77 0.97 -5.86
CA GLY A 68 -1.48 0.27 -5.90
C GLY A 68 -1.56 -1.22 -5.66
N VAL A 69 -2.56 -1.70 -4.91
CA VAL A 69 -2.71 -3.13 -4.62
C VAL A 69 -3.39 -3.87 -5.76
N GLN A 70 -4.15 -3.17 -6.60
CA GLN A 70 -4.77 -3.80 -7.76
C GLN A 70 -3.71 -4.41 -8.67
N GLY A 71 -3.96 -5.64 -9.10
CA GLY A 71 -3.05 -6.38 -9.97
C GLY A 71 -1.95 -7.13 -9.23
N MET A 72 -1.78 -6.94 -7.93
CA MET A 72 -0.87 -7.80 -7.16
C MET A 72 -1.37 -9.23 -7.15
N LYS A 73 -0.44 -10.16 -7.15
CA LYS A 73 -0.78 -11.58 -7.02
C LYS A 73 -0.44 -12.09 -5.64
N VAL A 74 -1.24 -13.04 -5.15
CA VAL A 74 -1.00 -13.65 -3.84
C VAL A 74 0.41 -14.23 -3.80
N GLY A 75 1.12 -13.98 -2.72
CA GLY A 75 2.53 -14.31 -2.56
C GLY A 75 3.48 -13.23 -3.04
N GLY A 76 2.97 -12.15 -3.64
CA GLY A 76 3.77 -11.05 -4.12
C GLY A 76 4.05 -10.00 -3.07
N ARG A 77 5.09 -9.23 -3.32
CA ARG A 77 5.42 -8.03 -2.53
C ARG A 77 5.60 -6.87 -3.48
N ARG A 78 4.91 -5.77 -3.20
CA ARG A 78 4.97 -4.56 -4.02
C ARG A 78 5.39 -3.37 -3.16
N LYS A 79 6.36 -2.60 -3.64
CA LYS A 79 6.74 -1.34 -3.02
C LYS A 79 5.93 -0.22 -3.65
N LEU A 80 5.28 0.58 -2.81
CA LEU A 80 4.47 1.72 -3.24
C LEU A 80 5.12 3.01 -2.74
N THR A 81 5.35 3.96 -3.63
CA THR A 81 5.73 5.32 -3.27
C THR A 81 4.53 6.21 -3.54
N ILE A 82 3.93 6.74 -2.49
CA ILE A 82 2.62 7.37 -2.52
C ILE A 82 2.77 8.86 -2.26
N PRO A 83 2.47 9.72 -3.27
CA PRO A 83 2.52 11.17 -3.04
C PRO A 83 1.41 11.59 -2.09
N PRO A 84 1.53 12.78 -1.44
CA PRO A 84 0.55 13.21 -0.43
C PRO A 84 -0.89 13.20 -0.91
N ALA A 85 -1.16 13.55 -2.17
CA ALA A 85 -2.52 13.57 -2.70
C ALA A 85 -3.19 12.19 -2.72
N LEU A 86 -2.41 11.12 -2.74
CA LEU A 86 -2.91 9.74 -2.71
C LEU A 86 -2.74 9.11 -1.32
N GLY A 87 -2.22 9.85 -0.36
CA GLY A 87 -2.04 9.43 1.01
C GLY A 87 -2.87 10.27 1.97
N TYR A 88 -2.21 10.90 2.93
CA TYR A 88 -2.90 11.67 3.96
C TYR A 88 -2.93 13.17 3.69
N GLY A 89 -2.40 13.62 2.56
CA GLY A 89 -2.50 14.99 2.08
C GLY A 89 -1.94 16.04 3.02
N ALA A 90 -2.54 17.24 2.97
CA ALA A 90 -2.11 18.39 3.76
C ALA A 90 -2.38 18.23 5.26
N ARG A 91 -3.26 17.28 5.65
CA ARG A 91 -3.57 17.05 7.07
C ARG A 91 -2.53 16.20 7.76
N GLY A 92 -1.90 15.28 7.00
CA GLY A 92 -1.13 14.22 7.60
C GLY A 92 -2.02 13.23 8.37
N ALA A 93 -1.43 12.41 9.19
CA ALA A 93 -2.14 11.50 10.09
C ALA A 93 -1.45 11.52 11.44
N GLY A 94 -2.22 11.43 12.51
CA GLY A 94 -1.66 11.24 13.83
C GLY A 94 -0.82 9.96 13.88
N GLY A 95 0.12 9.88 14.82
CA GLY A 95 0.95 8.70 14.95
C GLY A 95 2.14 8.65 14.00
N GLY A 96 2.60 9.78 13.49
CA GLY A 96 3.88 9.86 12.83
C GLY A 96 3.87 10.25 11.36
N VAL A 97 2.72 10.60 10.78
CA VAL A 97 2.66 11.07 9.39
C VAL A 97 2.46 12.59 9.38
N PRO A 98 3.49 13.37 9.02
CA PRO A 98 3.36 14.82 8.97
C PRO A 98 2.52 15.27 7.77
N PRO A 99 2.09 16.55 7.74
CA PRO A 99 1.41 17.11 6.57
C PRO A 99 2.27 17.03 5.31
N ASN A 100 1.64 16.78 4.18
CA ASN A 100 2.28 16.75 2.87
C ASN A 100 3.40 15.70 2.75
N ALA A 101 3.26 14.58 3.46
CA ALA A 101 4.27 13.54 3.43
C ALA A 101 4.08 12.59 2.24
N THR A 102 5.18 12.28 1.58
CA THR A 102 5.26 11.15 0.66
C THR A 102 5.51 9.89 1.48
N LEU A 103 4.76 8.83 1.21
CA LEU A 103 4.81 7.59 1.96
C LEU A 103 5.42 6.47 1.13
N VAL A 104 6.19 5.62 1.78
CA VAL A 104 6.74 4.41 1.15
C VAL A 104 6.20 3.21 1.89
N PHE A 105 5.52 2.31 1.18
CA PHE A 105 5.00 1.07 1.75
C PHE A 105 5.61 -0.13 1.04
N GLU A 106 5.86 -1.19 1.80
CA GLU A 106 5.99 -2.54 1.24
C GLU A 106 4.76 -3.32 1.64
N VAL A 107 4.06 -3.86 0.65
CA VAL A 107 2.80 -4.60 0.85
C VAL A 107 2.99 -6.03 0.36
N ASP A 108 2.71 -6.98 1.25
CA ASP A 108 2.68 -8.40 0.93
C ASP A 108 1.22 -8.83 0.80
N LEU A 109 0.82 -9.36 -0.36
CA LEU A 109 -0.53 -9.85 -0.56
C LEU A 109 -0.62 -11.31 -0.09
N LEU A 110 -1.43 -11.54 0.94
CA LEU A 110 -1.57 -12.86 1.56
C LEU A 110 -2.77 -13.63 1.03
N GLY A 111 -3.84 -12.94 0.62
CA GLY A 111 -5.03 -13.58 0.13
C GLY A 111 -5.99 -12.62 -0.54
N VAL A 112 -6.86 -13.16 -1.40
CA VAL A 112 -7.99 -12.46 -2.01
C VAL A 112 -9.23 -13.33 -1.85
N GLY A 113 -10.38 -12.68 -1.61
CA GLY A 113 -11.57 -13.49 -1.41
C GLY A 113 -12.87 -12.75 -1.40
#